data_e61d148c75cbf705d375f051f78119a4
#
_entry.id   e61d148c75cbf705d375f051f78119a4
#
_cell.length_a   1.000
_cell.length_b   1.000
_cell.length_c   1.000
_cell.angle_alpha   90.00
_cell.angle_beta   90.00
_cell.angle_gamma   90.00
#
_symmetry.space_group_name_H-M   'P 1'
#
loop_
_entity.id
_entity.type
_entity.pdbx_description
1 polymer ?
#
loop_
_entity_poly.entity_id
_entity_poly.type
_entity_poly.pdbx_seq_one_letter_code
_entity_poly.pdbx_strand_id
1 'polypeptide(L)'
;AFRTLPWDDTGVFHILEHSVLCGSEHYPVKDPFVELMKSSMSTFLNAMTFPDKTFYPVSSRNNKDFLNLMRVYMDAVLHPRIYDCPEIFFQEGWHYELDETGAPSYKGIVFNEMKGAFASPDAFMQDEMNRLLFPDTCYRHVAGGDPVHIPELTYEQFLDSHRRFYHPSNAYIFLDGQMDAE
;
A
#
# COMPACT_ATOMS: atom_id res chain seq x y z
N ALA A 1 -9.49 1.51 7.27
CA ALA A 1 -9.25 0.18 6.71
C ALA A 1 -10.17 -0.08 5.54
N PHE A 2 -9.67 -0.80 4.56
CA PHE A 2 -10.43 -1.33 3.42
C PHE A 2 -10.32 -2.85 3.40
N ARG A 3 -11.39 -3.53 3.01
CA ARG A 3 -11.34 -4.96 2.77
C ARG A 3 -10.70 -5.21 1.40
N THR A 4 -9.47 -5.72 1.38
CA THR A 4 -8.66 -5.96 0.18
C THR A 4 -8.32 -7.43 0.11
N LEU A 5 -9.05 -8.19 -0.71
CA LEU A 5 -8.87 -9.64 -0.86
C LEU A 5 -8.07 -9.90 -2.14
N PRO A 6 -6.79 -10.31 -2.04
CA PRO A 6 -6.00 -10.65 -3.22
C PRO A 6 -6.58 -11.86 -3.94
N TRP A 7 -6.50 -11.84 -5.26
CA TRP A 7 -6.92 -12.92 -6.15
C TRP A 7 -5.77 -13.51 -6.96
N ASP A 8 -4.60 -12.91 -6.83
CA ASP A 8 -3.35 -13.33 -7.43
C ASP A 8 -2.17 -12.95 -6.53
N ASP A 9 -0.95 -13.24 -6.98
CA ASP A 9 0.29 -13.01 -6.23
C ASP A 9 1.05 -11.75 -6.68
N THR A 10 0.38 -10.82 -7.41
CA THR A 10 1.00 -9.58 -7.91
C THR A 10 1.25 -8.54 -6.82
N GLY A 11 0.64 -8.69 -5.64
CA GLY A 11 0.79 -7.73 -4.54
C GLY A 11 0.15 -6.38 -4.80
N VAL A 12 -0.90 -6.32 -5.64
CA VAL A 12 -1.55 -5.07 -6.05
C VAL A 12 -1.96 -4.18 -4.88
N PHE A 13 -2.43 -4.77 -3.77
CA PHE A 13 -2.86 -4.00 -2.60
C PHE A 13 -1.68 -3.45 -1.78
N HIS A 14 -0.55 -4.12 -1.77
CA HIS A 14 0.67 -3.61 -1.16
C HIS A 14 1.25 -2.44 -1.98
N ILE A 15 1.26 -2.59 -3.31
CA ILE A 15 1.67 -1.50 -4.20
C ILE A 15 0.71 -0.31 -4.07
N LEU A 16 -0.60 -0.54 -3.94
CA LEU A 16 -1.58 0.51 -3.68
C LEU A 16 -1.35 1.19 -2.33
N GLU A 17 -1.03 0.42 -1.29
CA GLU A 17 -0.74 0.95 0.04
C GLU A 17 0.36 2.02 -0.01
N HIS A 18 1.48 1.71 -0.65
CA HIS A 18 2.57 2.65 -0.87
C HIS A 18 2.14 3.83 -1.74
N SER A 19 1.53 3.53 -2.88
CA SER A 19 1.26 4.50 -3.95
C SER A 19 0.27 5.59 -3.56
N VAL A 20 -0.78 5.28 -2.78
CA VAL A 20 -1.77 6.28 -2.35
C VAL A 20 -1.17 7.34 -1.42
N LEU A 21 -0.05 7.02 -0.76
CA LEU A 21 0.66 7.95 0.11
C LEU A 21 1.68 8.84 -0.63
N CYS A 22 1.81 8.68 -1.96
CA CYS A 22 2.73 9.48 -2.79
C CYS A 22 2.12 10.79 -3.33
N GLY A 23 1.11 11.32 -2.65
CA GLY A 23 0.43 12.57 -2.99
C GLY A 23 -1.03 12.39 -3.35
N SER A 24 -1.82 13.42 -3.09
CA SER A 24 -3.26 13.41 -3.27
C SER A 24 -3.77 14.73 -3.87
N GLU A 25 -5.06 14.82 -4.13
CA GLU A 25 -5.68 15.97 -4.79
C GLU A 25 -5.41 17.29 -4.03
N HIS A 26 -5.64 17.30 -2.71
CA HIS A 26 -5.44 18.49 -1.89
C HIS A 26 -4.01 18.60 -1.30
N TYR A 27 -3.24 17.53 -1.35
CA TYR A 27 -1.86 17.48 -0.87
C TYR A 27 -0.92 16.96 -1.96
N PRO A 28 -0.70 17.74 -3.05
CA PRO A 28 0.03 17.30 -4.24
C PRO A 28 1.56 17.32 -4.07
N VAL A 29 2.05 17.11 -2.86
CA VAL A 29 3.48 17.00 -2.56
C VAL A 29 3.97 15.59 -2.90
N LYS A 30 5.26 15.48 -3.22
CA LYS A 30 5.84 14.21 -3.68
C LYS A 30 5.75 13.09 -2.64
N ASP A 31 5.85 13.43 -1.35
CA ASP A 31 5.92 12.46 -0.27
C ASP A 31 5.30 13.04 1.02
N PRO A 32 3.96 13.21 1.06
CA PRO A 32 3.27 13.77 2.20
C PRO A 32 3.47 12.95 3.47
N PHE A 33 3.67 11.63 3.35
CA PHE A 33 3.90 10.75 4.48
C PHE A 33 5.21 11.09 5.20
N VAL A 34 6.30 11.27 4.48
CA VAL A 34 7.60 11.66 5.05
C VAL A 34 7.55 13.06 5.66
N GLU A 35 6.84 13.99 5.02
CA GLU A 35 6.64 15.33 5.57
C GLU A 35 5.83 15.31 6.88
N LEU A 36 4.78 14.48 6.97
CA LEU A 36 4.03 14.28 8.21
C LEU A 36 4.89 13.65 9.31
N MET A 37 5.71 12.66 9.00
CA MET A 37 6.64 12.07 9.98
C MET A 37 7.60 13.09 10.60
N LYS A 38 8.01 14.10 9.82
CA LYS A 38 8.93 15.14 10.27
C LYS A 38 8.25 16.29 11.01
N SER A 39 7.02 16.62 10.66
CA SER A 39 6.37 17.88 11.05
C SER A 39 5.17 17.69 11.98
N SER A 40 4.54 16.52 12.02
CA SER A 40 3.39 16.26 12.90
C SER A 40 3.81 15.89 14.33
N MET A 41 2.84 15.99 15.23
CA MET A 41 2.96 15.51 16.62
C MET A 41 2.46 14.07 16.77
N SER A 42 2.45 13.32 15.69
CA SER A 42 2.00 11.93 15.67
C SER A 42 2.79 11.07 16.67
N THR A 43 2.07 10.20 17.35
CA THR A 43 2.67 9.17 18.20
C THR A 43 2.77 7.84 17.46
N PHE A 44 2.00 7.69 16.38
CA PHE A 44 2.07 6.57 15.45
C PHE A 44 1.57 7.01 14.09
N LEU A 45 2.27 6.60 13.05
CA LEU A 45 1.96 6.88 11.65
C LEU A 45 2.44 5.70 10.82
N ASN A 46 1.53 5.00 10.15
CA ASN A 46 1.88 3.84 9.33
C ASN A 46 0.81 3.55 8.27
N ALA A 47 1.12 2.60 7.39
CA ALA A 47 0.20 1.89 6.51
C ALA A 47 0.57 0.40 6.54
N MET A 48 -0.38 -0.49 6.36
CA MET A 48 -0.15 -1.94 6.48
C MET A 48 -1.11 -2.72 5.58
N THR A 49 -0.57 -3.63 4.80
CA THR A 49 -1.32 -4.60 4.01
C THR A 49 -1.27 -5.98 4.64
N PHE A 50 -2.43 -6.55 4.87
CA PHE A 50 -2.64 -7.91 5.38
C PHE A 50 -3.30 -8.79 4.31
N PRO A 51 -3.38 -10.09 4.50
CA PRO A 51 -4.00 -10.99 3.52
C PRO A 51 -5.47 -10.71 3.20
N ASP A 52 -6.17 -9.94 4.02
CA ASP A 52 -7.61 -9.68 3.87
C ASP A 52 -8.03 -8.22 4.01
N LYS A 53 -7.07 -7.33 4.28
CA LYS A 53 -7.33 -5.89 4.48
C LYS A 53 -6.08 -5.05 4.31
N THR A 54 -6.28 -3.79 3.97
CA THR A 54 -5.25 -2.74 4.04
C THR A 54 -5.75 -1.64 4.95
N PHE A 55 -4.92 -1.15 5.87
CA PHE A 55 -5.32 -0.08 6.78
C PHE A 55 -4.20 0.95 7.01
N TYR A 56 -4.64 2.14 7.38
CA TYR A 56 -3.84 3.35 7.48
C TYR A 56 -4.02 3.95 8.89
N PRO A 57 -3.29 3.44 9.89
CA PRO A 57 -3.45 3.86 11.27
C PRO A 57 -2.64 5.11 11.57
N VAL A 58 -3.27 6.04 12.28
CA VAL A 58 -2.62 7.24 12.79
C VAL A 58 -3.00 7.46 14.24
N SER A 59 -2.09 8.01 15.03
CA SER A 59 -2.41 8.49 16.37
C SER A 59 -1.63 9.76 16.71
N SER A 60 -2.27 10.65 17.46
CA SER A 60 -1.66 11.88 17.99
C SER A 60 -2.26 12.20 19.36
N ARG A 61 -1.47 12.82 20.22
CA ARG A 61 -1.95 13.36 21.51
C ARG A 61 -2.53 14.77 21.40
N ASN A 62 -2.44 15.37 20.21
CA ASN A 62 -2.95 16.69 19.93
C ASN A 62 -4.16 16.61 19.00
N ASN A 63 -5.33 17.07 19.44
CA ASN A 63 -6.58 16.96 18.67
C ASN A 63 -6.50 17.65 17.31
N LYS A 64 -5.86 18.83 17.23
CA LYS A 64 -5.72 19.55 15.96
C LYS A 64 -4.83 18.79 14.98
N ASP A 65 -3.73 18.24 15.47
CA ASP A 65 -2.82 17.41 14.67
C ASP A 65 -3.50 16.12 14.23
N PHE A 66 -4.24 15.45 15.13
CA PHE A 66 -5.00 14.25 14.80
C PHE A 66 -6.02 14.50 13.66
N LEU A 67 -6.78 15.59 13.73
CA LEU A 67 -7.73 15.96 12.67
C LEU A 67 -7.01 16.28 11.35
N ASN A 68 -5.83 16.90 11.41
CA ASN A 68 -5.02 17.15 10.23
C ASN A 68 -4.51 15.83 9.61
N LEU A 69 -3.98 14.92 10.41
CA LEU A 69 -3.55 13.59 9.97
C LEU A 69 -4.71 12.82 9.32
N MET A 70 -5.88 12.84 9.95
CA MET A 70 -7.07 12.20 9.40
C MET A 70 -7.45 12.77 8.03
N ARG A 71 -7.44 14.11 7.86
CA ARG A 71 -7.73 14.75 6.56
C ARG A 71 -6.74 14.34 5.48
N VAL A 72 -5.44 14.38 5.79
CA VAL A 72 -4.39 14.00 4.82
C VAL A 72 -4.53 12.54 4.41
N TYR A 73 -4.75 11.64 5.38
CA TYR A 73 -4.89 10.21 5.07
C TYR A 73 -6.18 9.89 4.30
N MET A 74 -7.30 10.53 4.65
CA MET A 74 -8.56 10.35 3.92
C MET A 74 -8.44 10.84 2.48
N ASP A 75 -7.80 11.99 2.25
CA ASP A 75 -7.56 12.51 0.91
C ASP A 75 -6.61 11.58 0.13
N ALA A 76 -5.53 11.11 0.77
CA ALA A 76 -4.57 10.20 0.16
C ALA A 76 -5.22 8.89 -0.32
N VAL A 77 -6.03 8.24 0.51
CA VAL A 77 -6.63 6.95 0.17
C VAL A 77 -7.82 7.04 -0.79
N LEU A 78 -8.55 8.16 -0.81
CA LEU A 78 -9.75 8.32 -1.66
C LEU A 78 -9.48 9.12 -2.94
N HIS A 79 -8.51 10.03 -2.93
CA HIS A 79 -8.19 10.93 -4.04
C HIS A 79 -6.68 10.96 -4.35
N PRO A 80 -6.02 9.79 -4.49
CA PRO A 80 -4.58 9.74 -4.76
C PRO A 80 -4.26 10.24 -6.17
N ARG A 81 -3.05 10.75 -6.35
CA ARG A 81 -2.54 11.20 -7.65
C ARG A 81 -2.16 10.07 -8.62
N ILE A 82 -2.38 8.83 -8.25
CA ILE A 82 -2.03 7.67 -9.08
C ILE A 82 -2.69 7.68 -10.46
N TYR A 83 -3.79 8.41 -10.64
CA TYR A 83 -4.51 8.54 -11.91
C TYR A 83 -3.86 9.51 -12.89
N ASP A 84 -3.20 10.54 -12.36
CA ASP A 84 -2.59 11.61 -13.14
C ASP A 84 -1.07 11.49 -13.23
N CYS A 85 -0.47 10.62 -12.41
CA CYS A 85 0.96 10.44 -12.28
C CYS A 85 1.31 8.93 -12.30
N PRO A 86 1.38 8.29 -13.48
CA PRO A 86 1.72 6.87 -13.60
C PRO A 86 3.12 6.53 -13.07
N GLU A 87 4.01 7.52 -12.96
CA GLU A 87 5.34 7.37 -12.39
C GLU A 87 5.32 6.84 -10.95
N ILE A 88 4.24 7.13 -10.21
CA ILE A 88 4.05 6.60 -8.84
C ILE A 88 3.99 5.07 -8.88
N PHE A 89 3.22 4.50 -9.79
CA PHE A 89 3.13 3.05 -9.96
C PHE A 89 4.48 2.44 -10.31
N PHE A 90 5.22 3.05 -11.24
CA PHE A 90 6.51 2.54 -11.64
C PHE A 90 7.57 2.67 -10.55
N GLN A 91 7.50 3.72 -9.73
CA GLN A 91 8.40 3.91 -8.60
C GLN A 91 8.10 2.91 -7.46
N GLU A 92 6.84 2.83 -7.04
CA GLU A 92 6.45 2.01 -5.89
C GLU A 92 6.31 0.53 -6.23
N GLY A 93 5.73 0.20 -7.38
CA GLY A 93 5.50 -1.17 -7.82
C GLY A 93 6.74 -1.79 -8.47
N TRP A 94 6.82 -1.65 -9.79
CA TRP A 94 7.92 -2.19 -10.56
C TRP A 94 8.14 -1.45 -11.89
N HIS A 95 9.38 -1.50 -12.39
CA HIS A 95 9.79 -1.00 -13.71
C HIS A 95 11.06 -1.71 -14.19
N TYR A 96 11.39 -1.52 -15.47
CA TYR A 96 12.68 -1.94 -16.00
C TYR A 96 13.73 -0.87 -15.78
N GLU A 97 14.91 -1.30 -15.33
CA GLU A 97 16.11 -0.47 -15.26
C GLU A 97 17.25 -1.20 -15.98
N LEU A 98 18.06 -0.47 -16.75
CA LEU A 98 19.26 -1.02 -17.35
C LEU A 98 20.41 -0.96 -16.33
N ASP A 99 21.08 -2.06 -16.12
CA ASP A 99 22.28 -2.09 -15.31
C ASP A 99 23.50 -1.45 -16.03
N GLU A 100 24.64 -1.39 -15.35
CA GLU A 100 25.89 -0.83 -15.90
C GLU A 100 26.36 -1.52 -17.18
N THR A 101 25.92 -2.73 -17.44
CA THR A 101 26.23 -3.50 -18.65
C THR A 101 25.20 -3.33 -19.77
N GLY A 102 24.10 -2.62 -19.49
CA GLY A 102 22.96 -2.44 -20.38
C GLY A 102 21.99 -3.61 -20.37
N ALA A 103 22.09 -4.53 -19.41
CA ALA A 103 21.13 -5.61 -19.25
C ALA A 103 19.89 -5.13 -18.46
N PRO A 104 18.66 -5.49 -18.88
CA PRO A 104 17.45 -5.09 -18.19
C PRO A 104 17.30 -5.85 -16.87
N SER A 105 16.89 -5.14 -15.84
CA SER A 105 16.55 -5.69 -14.52
C SER A 105 15.25 -5.10 -14.03
N TYR A 106 14.52 -5.84 -13.16
CA TYR A 106 13.35 -5.32 -12.47
C TYR A 106 13.76 -4.52 -11.25
N LYS A 107 13.13 -3.38 -11.06
CA LYS A 107 13.27 -2.48 -9.92
C LYS A 107 11.90 -1.99 -9.47
N GLY A 108 11.83 -1.44 -8.28
CA GLY A 108 10.64 -0.86 -7.66
C GLY A 108 10.75 -0.99 -6.14
N ILE A 109 10.07 -0.14 -5.40
CA ILE A 109 10.19 -0.15 -3.94
C ILE A 109 9.62 -1.45 -3.38
N VAL A 110 8.36 -1.76 -3.67
CA VAL A 110 7.71 -3.01 -3.23
C VAL A 110 8.39 -4.23 -3.85
N PHE A 111 8.76 -4.18 -5.13
CA PHE A 111 9.50 -5.29 -5.77
C PHE A 111 10.79 -5.62 -5.02
N ASN A 112 11.59 -4.61 -4.67
CA ASN A 112 12.86 -4.81 -3.96
C ASN A 112 12.65 -5.27 -2.51
N GLU A 113 11.63 -4.74 -1.83
CA GLU A 113 11.23 -5.14 -0.49
C GLU A 113 10.86 -6.63 -0.46
N MET A 114 9.97 -7.04 -1.35
CA MET A 114 9.51 -8.43 -1.41
C MET A 114 10.61 -9.37 -1.85
N LYS A 115 11.50 -8.96 -2.77
CA LYS A 115 12.69 -9.72 -3.11
C LYS A 115 13.59 -9.97 -1.88
N GLY A 116 13.69 -8.97 -1.00
CA GLY A 116 14.40 -9.12 0.27
C GLY A 116 13.69 -10.07 1.24
N ALA A 117 12.36 -9.96 1.37
CA ALA A 117 11.56 -10.83 2.23
C ALA A 117 11.64 -12.30 1.79
N PHE A 118 11.58 -12.57 0.49
CA PHE A 118 11.69 -13.93 -0.08
C PHE A 118 13.10 -14.51 -0.05
N ALA A 119 14.11 -13.75 0.37
CA ALA A 119 15.44 -14.31 0.65
C ALA A 119 15.46 -15.19 1.92
N SER A 120 14.41 -15.13 2.76
CA SER A 120 14.24 -15.97 3.95
C SER A 120 13.55 -17.29 3.60
N PRO A 121 14.17 -18.47 3.90
CA PRO A 121 13.51 -19.76 3.74
C PRO A 121 12.23 -19.90 4.56
N ASP A 122 12.16 -19.25 5.73
CA ASP A 122 10.99 -19.31 6.62
C ASP A 122 9.79 -18.57 5.98
N ALA A 123 10.01 -17.44 5.29
CA ALA A 123 8.98 -16.73 4.57
C ALA A 123 8.41 -17.61 3.44
N PHE A 124 9.27 -18.22 2.64
CA PHE A 124 8.86 -19.13 1.58
C PHE A 124 8.05 -20.32 2.13
N MET A 125 8.51 -20.95 3.22
CA MET A 125 7.78 -22.04 3.87
C MET A 125 6.40 -21.60 4.37
N GLN A 126 6.28 -20.39 4.94
CA GLN A 126 5.01 -19.87 5.42
C GLN A 126 4.01 -19.67 4.27
N ASP A 127 4.46 -19.13 3.13
CA ASP A 127 3.61 -18.93 1.96
C ASP A 127 3.15 -20.27 1.37
N GLU A 128 4.03 -21.25 1.24
CA GLU A 128 3.67 -22.60 0.80
C GLU A 128 2.68 -23.28 1.75
N MET A 129 2.86 -23.12 3.07
CA MET A 129 1.90 -23.62 4.05
C MET A 129 0.53 -22.97 3.90
N ASN A 130 0.46 -21.65 3.72
CA ASN A 130 -0.80 -20.93 3.49
C ASN A 130 -1.48 -21.43 2.22
N ARG A 131 -0.73 -21.63 1.14
CA ARG A 131 -1.23 -22.15 -0.14
C ARG A 131 -1.85 -23.53 -0.01
N LEU A 132 -1.25 -24.39 0.80
CA LEU A 132 -1.72 -25.76 1.08
C LEU A 132 -2.90 -25.79 2.05
N LEU A 133 -2.90 -24.95 3.09
CA LEU A 133 -3.93 -24.94 4.13
C LEU A 133 -5.20 -24.20 3.71
N PHE A 134 -5.08 -23.20 2.85
CA PHE A 134 -6.18 -22.31 2.46
C PHE A 134 -6.37 -22.20 0.94
N PRO A 135 -6.41 -23.33 0.18
CA PRO A 135 -6.34 -23.32 -1.28
C PRO A 135 -7.47 -22.56 -1.97
N ASP A 136 -8.63 -22.48 -1.31
CA ASP A 136 -9.88 -21.90 -1.88
C ASP A 136 -10.18 -20.50 -1.33
N THR A 137 -9.20 -19.84 -0.70
CA THR A 137 -9.38 -18.52 -0.08
C THR A 137 -8.31 -17.53 -0.53
N CYS A 138 -8.50 -16.23 -0.24
CA CYS A 138 -7.48 -15.22 -0.50
C CYS A 138 -6.16 -15.44 0.26
N TYR A 139 -6.18 -16.19 1.35
CA TYR A 139 -5.00 -16.49 2.16
C TYR A 139 -3.98 -17.41 1.46
N ARG A 140 -4.36 -18.03 0.33
CA ARG A 140 -3.41 -18.76 -0.52
C ARG A 140 -2.42 -17.85 -1.23
N HIS A 141 -2.77 -16.57 -1.41
CA HIS A 141 -2.00 -15.60 -2.15
C HIS A 141 -1.02 -14.85 -1.27
N VAL A 142 0.09 -14.46 -1.86
CA VAL A 142 1.11 -13.62 -1.21
C VAL A 142 0.62 -12.17 -1.24
N ALA A 143 0.00 -11.72 -0.14
CA ALA A 143 -0.59 -10.39 -0.06
C ALA A 143 0.41 -9.25 -0.33
N GLY A 144 1.67 -9.44 0.06
CA GLY A 144 2.76 -8.49 -0.22
C GLY A 144 3.23 -8.50 -1.68
N GLY A 145 2.92 -9.55 -2.41
CA GLY A 145 3.39 -9.81 -3.77
C GLY A 145 4.59 -10.75 -3.85
N ASP A 146 4.51 -11.73 -4.74
CA ASP A 146 5.63 -12.60 -5.07
C ASP A 146 6.51 -11.88 -6.12
N PRO A 147 7.82 -11.73 -5.90
CA PRO A 147 8.73 -11.08 -6.85
C PRO A 147 8.70 -11.65 -8.27
N VAL A 148 8.30 -12.92 -8.42
CA VAL A 148 8.11 -13.54 -9.75
C VAL A 148 6.86 -13.00 -10.43
N HIS A 149 5.80 -12.71 -9.68
CA HIS A 149 4.49 -12.31 -10.19
C HIS A 149 4.25 -10.79 -10.15
N ILE A 150 4.93 -10.03 -9.30
CA ILE A 150 4.82 -8.55 -9.25
C ILE A 150 4.94 -7.92 -10.65
N PRO A 151 5.90 -8.34 -11.54
CA PRO A 151 6.04 -7.75 -12.87
C PRO A 151 4.89 -8.08 -13.85
N GLU A 152 3.95 -8.92 -13.47
CA GLU A 152 2.75 -9.21 -14.27
C GLU A 152 1.65 -8.16 -14.06
N LEU A 153 1.74 -7.37 -12.98
CA LEU A 153 0.76 -6.33 -12.68
C LEU A 153 0.88 -5.17 -13.67
N THR A 154 -0.23 -4.87 -14.37
CA THR A 154 -0.30 -3.71 -15.24
C THR A 154 -0.83 -2.48 -14.51
N TYR A 155 -0.49 -1.29 -15.02
CA TYR A 155 -1.01 -0.03 -14.49
C TYR A 155 -2.54 0.05 -14.55
N GLU A 156 -3.16 -0.52 -15.56
CA GLU A 156 -4.64 -0.56 -15.69
C GLU A 156 -5.28 -1.41 -14.59
N GLN A 157 -4.73 -2.59 -14.32
CA GLN A 157 -5.19 -3.47 -13.23
C GLN A 157 -5.01 -2.82 -11.86
N PHE A 158 -3.90 -2.13 -11.66
CA PHE A 158 -3.61 -1.35 -10.46
C PHE A 158 -4.67 -0.25 -10.25
N LEU A 159 -4.98 0.56 -11.26
CA LEU A 159 -6.01 1.60 -11.17
C LEU A 159 -7.42 1.02 -10.96
N ASP A 160 -7.76 -0.09 -11.64
CA ASP A 160 -9.06 -0.76 -11.46
C ASP A 160 -9.21 -1.27 -10.02
N SER A 161 -8.14 -1.81 -9.46
CA SER A 161 -8.12 -2.28 -8.07
C SER A 161 -8.40 -1.14 -7.08
N HIS A 162 -7.80 0.03 -7.28
CA HIS A 162 -8.11 1.19 -6.46
C HIS A 162 -9.59 1.58 -6.58
N ARG A 163 -10.14 1.72 -7.79
CA ARG A 163 -11.55 2.09 -8.01
C ARG A 163 -12.52 1.13 -7.34
N ARG A 164 -12.21 -0.15 -7.34
CA ARG A 164 -13.10 -1.20 -6.81
C ARG A 164 -13.04 -1.33 -5.30
N PHE A 165 -11.87 -1.20 -4.71
CA PHE A 165 -11.65 -1.54 -3.30
C PHE A 165 -11.49 -0.31 -2.39
N TYR A 166 -10.98 0.81 -2.90
CA TYR A 166 -10.79 2.05 -2.14
C TYR A 166 -12.00 2.98 -2.29
N HIS A 167 -13.15 2.49 -1.86
CA HIS A 167 -14.42 3.21 -1.92
C HIS A 167 -15.04 3.32 -0.53
N PRO A 168 -15.75 4.42 -0.19
CA PRO A 168 -16.39 4.58 1.12
C PRO A 168 -17.28 3.43 1.55
N SER A 169 -17.97 2.75 0.61
CA SER A 169 -18.81 1.59 0.92
C SER A 169 -18.02 0.34 1.35
N ASN A 170 -16.71 0.29 1.09
CA ASN A 170 -15.80 -0.78 1.51
C ASN A 170 -14.85 -0.32 2.62
N ALA A 171 -15.05 0.90 3.14
CA ALA A 171 -14.22 1.49 4.17
C ALA A 171 -14.76 1.20 5.57
N TYR A 172 -13.84 0.91 6.49
CA TYR A 172 -14.09 0.85 7.94
C TYR A 172 -13.27 1.95 8.60
N ILE A 173 -13.96 2.94 9.17
CA ILE A 173 -13.34 4.03 9.93
C ILE A 173 -13.56 3.73 11.40
N PHE A 174 -12.46 3.59 12.13
CA PHE A 174 -12.46 3.39 13.57
C PHE A 174 -11.76 4.57 14.23
N LEU A 175 -12.46 5.24 15.15
CA LEU A 175 -11.94 6.38 15.89
C LEU A 175 -11.98 6.02 17.38
N ASP A 176 -10.88 6.23 18.09
CA ASP A 176 -10.76 5.98 19.52
C ASP A 176 -10.00 7.12 20.19
N GLY A 177 -10.50 7.54 21.37
CA GLY A 177 -9.88 8.57 22.17
C GLY A 177 -10.86 9.64 22.66
N GLN A 178 -10.30 10.62 23.37
CA GLN A 178 -11.05 11.78 23.84
C GLN A 178 -11.16 12.81 22.70
N MET A 179 -12.24 12.79 21.97
CA MET A 179 -12.53 13.70 20.85
C MET A 179 -13.86 14.39 21.04
N ASP A 180 -13.97 15.65 20.59
CA ASP A 180 -15.28 16.27 20.36
C ASP A 180 -15.89 15.64 19.11
N ALA A 181 -17.06 15.06 19.25
CA ALA A 181 -17.77 14.36 18.17
C ALA A 181 -18.71 15.29 17.37
N GLU A 182 -18.64 16.62 17.59
CA GLU A 182 -19.43 17.63 16.89
C GLU A 182 -18.73 18.19 15.65
#